data_7878edfc315fa6a85e64969772ab6cc3
#
_entry.id   7878edfc315fa6a85e64969772ab6cc3
#
_cell.length_a   1.000
_cell.length_b   1.000
_cell.length_c   1.000
_cell.angle_alpha   90.00
_cell.angle_beta   90.00
_cell.angle_gamma   90.00
#
_symmetry.space_group_name_H-M   'P 1'
#
loop_
_entity.id
_entity.type
_entity.pdbx_description
1 polymer ?
#
loop_
_entity_poly.entity_id
_entity_poly.type
_entity_poly.pdbx_seq_one_letter_code
_entity_poly.pdbx_strand_id
1 'polypeptide(L)'
;MAKIYIIRSGASSPAPASTGDPMKIDRIETLRADAGWRMFSYLKISTSDGITGWSEFNESFGSTGLADVINGLAPVLIGKDPRRFEAITQHLHVLTRQSRGGINQQAIAAIENALLDVTGKAYGVPVCALFGGPIRERIPVYWSHFGTYRVRSAALMGVAPIRSYDDLARHAEEVKARGFRALKTNILPMTENGPVSFTPGFGRTPGWPELNWDNALTAGVTKQLLAIRSAIGPEMGMMLDVNFHFKTEGFRRIAAAVAPANLTWLEIDTHDAPALALIRRDAPCPIASCETLHARREFRPYFENYAMDVAIVDVIWNGLAESLKVAAMADVYETNVAPHNFYGHLCSAISAHFSAAVPNFRIMEIDLDSAPWRDEFYDSVPVIENGEYVLAMKPGWGVEVNEKAVRARPPQG
;
A
#
# COMPACT_ATOMS: atom_id res chain seq x y z
N MET A 1 26.06 9.57 -50.83
CA MET A 1 25.53 8.23 -51.15
C MET A 1 25.68 7.36 -49.92
N ALA A 2 24.60 7.12 -49.18
CA ALA A 2 24.61 6.26 -48.01
C ALA A 2 24.39 4.82 -48.45
N LYS A 3 25.29 3.92 -48.07
CA LYS A 3 25.14 2.47 -48.32
C LYS A 3 24.24 1.85 -47.22
N ILE A 4 23.07 1.38 -47.64
CA ILE A 4 22.18 0.59 -46.81
C ILE A 4 22.66 -0.87 -46.87
N TYR A 5 23.07 -1.43 -45.73
CA TYR A 5 23.39 -2.85 -45.60
C TYR A 5 22.11 -3.60 -45.24
N ILE A 6 21.59 -4.40 -46.15
CA ILE A 6 20.52 -5.40 -45.86
C ILE A 6 21.20 -6.70 -45.48
N ILE A 7 21.14 -7.06 -44.18
CA ILE A 7 21.55 -8.39 -43.72
C ILE A 7 20.36 -9.33 -43.95
N ARG A 8 20.44 -10.22 -44.92
CA ARG A 8 19.54 -11.37 -45.05
C ARG A 8 20.05 -12.47 -44.12
N SER A 9 19.45 -12.64 -42.94
CA SER A 9 19.63 -13.82 -42.13
C SER A 9 18.60 -14.88 -42.57
N GLY A 10 19.04 -15.90 -43.25
CA GLY A 10 18.31 -17.12 -43.46
C GLY A 10 18.40 -17.96 -42.18
N ALA A 11 17.52 -17.67 -41.22
CA ALA A 11 17.24 -18.59 -40.12
C ALA A 11 15.75 -18.98 -40.23
N SER A 12 15.48 -20.24 -40.44
CA SER A 12 14.15 -20.81 -40.34
C SER A 12 13.60 -20.53 -38.94
N SER A 13 12.52 -19.77 -38.86
CA SER A 13 11.78 -19.58 -37.61
C SER A 13 11.40 -20.95 -37.06
N PRO A 14 11.61 -21.23 -35.78
CA PRO A 14 11.05 -22.44 -35.17
C PRO A 14 9.51 -22.37 -35.30
N ALA A 15 8.90 -23.49 -35.65
CA ALA A 15 7.46 -23.62 -35.72
C ALA A 15 6.81 -23.19 -34.40
N PRO A 16 5.66 -22.53 -34.39
CA PRO A 16 4.97 -22.20 -33.18
C PRO A 16 4.70 -23.49 -32.40
N ALA A 17 5.02 -23.47 -31.10
CA ALA A 17 4.76 -24.54 -30.17
C ALA A 17 3.27 -24.92 -30.24
N SER A 18 3.00 -26.23 -30.09
CA SER A 18 1.72 -26.92 -30.12
C SER A 18 0.50 -26.07 -29.73
N THR A 19 -0.53 -26.15 -30.55
CA THR A 19 -1.89 -25.64 -30.31
C THR A 19 -2.59 -26.43 -29.19
N GLY A 20 -2.15 -26.25 -27.94
CA GLY A 20 -2.99 -26.47 -26.78
C GLY A 20 -4.05 -25.37 -26.75
N ASP A 21 -5.25 -25.64 -26.26
CA ASP A 21 -6.26 -24.62 -26.04
C ASP A 21 -5.64 -23.42 -25.27
N PRO A 22 -5.90 -22.18 -25.70
CA PRO A 22 -5.29 -21.02 -25.03
C PRO A 22 -5.73 -21.00 -23.57
N MET A 23 -4.79 -20.70 -22.66
CA MET A 23 -5.05 -20.50 -21.23
C MET A 23 -6.29 -19.60 -21.04
N LYS A 24 -7.22 -20.02 -20.21
CA LYS A 24 -8.48 -19.31 -19.95
C LYS A 24 -8.73 -19.21 -18.45
N ILE A 25 -9.30 -18.11 -18.03
CA ILE A 25 -9.85 -17.98 -16.68
C ILE A 25 -11.02 -18.95 -16.55
N ASP A 26 -10.93 -19.87 -15.60
CA ASP A 26 -11.94 -20.89 -15.35
C ASP A 26 -12.80 -20.53 -14.12
N ARG A 27 -12.19 -19.99 -13.07
CA ARG A 27 -12.86 -19.71 -11.81
C ARG A 27 -12.29 -18.46 -11.11
N ILE A 28 -13.18 -17.74 -10.45
CA ILE A 28 -12.85 -16.58 -9.59
C ILE A 28 -13.54 -16.78 -8.24
N GLU A 29 -12.80 -16.58 -7.16
CA GLU A 29 -13.30 -16.72 -5.79
C GLU A 29 -12.76 -15.60 -4.91
N THR A 30 -13.61 -15.05 -4.04
CA THR A 30 -13.21 -14.21 -2.93
C THR A 30 -13.18 -15.00 -1.64
N LEU A 31 -12.13 -14.82 -0.84
CA LEU A 31 -11.93 -15.49 0.44
C LEU A 31 -11.68 -14.45 1.52
N ARG A 32 -12.11 -14.74 2.76
CA ARG A 32 -11.89 -13.88 3.92
C ARG A 32 -11.38 -14.70 5.09
N ALA A 33 -10.45 -14.13 5.86
CA ALA A 33 -9.94 -14.74 7.06
C ALA A 33 -9.86 -13.75 8.22
N ASP A 34 -10.26 -14.19 9.41
CA ASP A 34 -10.07 -13.46 10.65
C ASP A 34 -8.64 -13.72 11.16
N ALA A 35 -7.86 -12.66 11.34
CA ALA A 35 -6.51 -12.70 11.86
C ALA A 35 -6.43 -12.23 13.33
N GLY A 36 -7.55 -12.12 14.02
CA GLY A 36 -7.65 -11.78 15.44
C GLY A 36 -8.32 -10.44 15.70
N TRP A 37 -7.80 -9.33 15.21
CA TRP A 37 -8.43 -8.01 15.32
C TRP A 37 -8.69 -7.35 13.96
N ARG A 38 -8.35 -8.07 12.90
CA ARG A 38 -8.37 -7.58 11.55
C ARG A 38 -8.74 -8.71 10.58
N MET A 39 -9.53 -8.36 9.58
CA MET A 39 -9.90 -9.23 8.48
C MET A 39 -8.92 -9.08 7.32
N PHE A 40 -8.52 -10.18 6.71
CA PHE A 40 -7.83 -10.20 5.42
C PHE A 40 -8.75 -10.77 4.34
N SER A 41 -8.73 -10.18 3.16
CA SER A 41 -9.56 -10.58 2.04
C SER A 41 -8.69 -10.86 0.81
N TYR A 42 -8.96 -11.97 0.14
CA TYR A 42 -8.18 -12.46 -0.99
C TYR A 42 -9.06 -12.72 -2.20
N LEU A 43 -8.54 -12.41 -3.36
CA LEU A 43 -9.09 -12.82 -4.64
C LEU A 43 -8.22 -13.91 -5.23
N LYS A 44 -8.85 -15.03 -5.63
CA LYS A 44 -8.25 -16.16 -6.31
C LYS A 44 -8.77 -16.24 -7.72
N ILE A 45 -7.89 -16.31 -8.71
CA ILE A 45 -8.20 -16.61 -10.11
C ILE A 45 -7.55 -17.94 -10.47
N SER A 46 -8.34 -18.90 -10.94
CA SER A 46 -7.85 -20.19 -11.43
C SER A 46 -8.00 -20.26 -12.94
N THR A 47 -7.05 -20.92 -13.60
CA THR A 47 -7.04 -21.09 -15.06
C THR A 47 -7.24 -22.54 -15.47
N SER A 48 -7.65 -22.76 -16.74
CA SER A 48 -7.82 -24.07 -17.35
C SER A 48 -6.55 -24.95 -17.33
N ASP A 49 -5.38 -24.31 -17.26
CA ASP A 49 -4.05 -24.97 -17.21
C ASP A 49 -3.61 -25.28 -15.77
N GLY A 50 -4.44 -24.98 -14.77
CA GLY A 50 -4.17 -25.23 -13.35
C GLY A 50 -3.33 -24.15 -12.66
N ILE A 51 -2.96 -23.04 -13.34
CA ILE A 51 -2.29 -21.91 -12.70
C ILE A 51 -3.29 -21.15 -11.85
N THR A 52 -2.87 -20.78 -10.64
CA THR A 52 -3.65 -19.93 -9.72
C THR A 52 -2.92 -18.63 -9.47
N GLY A 53 -3.64 -17.51 -9.60
CA GLY A 53 -3.15 -16.19 -9.22
C GLY A 53 -3.94 -15.64 -8.04
N TRP A 54 -3.24 -14.86 -7.22
CA TRP A 54 -3.77 -14.27 -6.01
C TRP A 54 -3.60 -12.75 -6.00
N SER A 55 -4.55 -12.08 -5.39
CA SER A 55 -4.38 -10.71 -4.90
C SER A 55 -5.02 -10.55 -3.53
N GLU A 56 -4.59 -9.55 -2.80
CA GLU A 56 -5.19 -9.12 -1.54
C GLU A 56 -6.01 -7.86 -1.78
N PHE A 57 -7.16 -7.72 -1.10
CA PHE A 57 -7.98 -6.53 -1.12
C PHE A 57 -8.51 -6.22 0.29
N ASN A 58 -9.00 -5.02 0.53
CA ASN A 58 -9.41 -4.59 1.87
C ASN A 58 -10.85 -4.06 1.89
N GLU A 59 -11.67 -4.65 2.76
CA GLU A 59 -13.06 -4.21 3.00
C GLU A 59 -13.24 -3.48 4.33
N SER A 60 -12.15 -3.32 5.11
CA SER A 60 -12.27 -2.89 6.51
C SER A 60 -12.46 -1.38 6.70
N PHE A 61 -11.98 -0.54 5.77
CA PHE A 61 -11.93 0.91 5.96
C PHE A 61 -12.65 1.64 4.82
N GLY A 62 -13.98 1.62 4.85
CA GLY A 62 -14.80 2.34 3.88
C GLY A 62 -15.14 1.59 2.59
N SER A 63 -14.62 0.38 2.40
CA SER A 63 -14.83 -0.42 1.18
C SER A 63 -15.73 -1.64 1.40
N THR A 64 -16.65 -1.55 2.35
CA THR A 64 -17.64 -2.61 2.62
C THR A 64 -18.41 -2.98 1.35
N GLY A 65 -18.47 -4.29 1.03
CA GLY A 65 -19.11 -4.80 -0.19
C GLY A 65 -18.16 -4.89 -1.39
N LEU A 66 -16.88 -4.66 -1.22
CA LEU A 66 -15.89 -4.78 -2.30
C LEU A 66 -15.86 -6.18 -2.91
N ALA A 67 -15.99 -7.23 -2.10
CA ALA A 67 -16.10 -8.60 -2.59
C ALA A 67 -17.33 -8.79 -3.49
N ASP A 68 -18.45 -8.17 -3.18
CA ASP A 68 -19.69 -8.26 -4.01
C ASP A 68 -19.47 -7.55 -5.35
N VAL A 69 -18.79 -6.42 -5.37
CA VAL A 69 -18.42 -5.74 -6.62
C VAL A 69 -17.49 -6.62 -7.47
N ILE A 70 -16.46 -7.22 -6.87
CA ILE A 70 -15.56 -8.16 -7.55
C ILE A 70 -16.37 -9.33 -8.14
N ASN A 71 -17.23 -9.95 -7.35
CA ASN A 71 -18.06 -11.07 -7.77
C ASN A 71 -19.04 -10.67 -8.89
N GLY A 72 -19.56 -9.44 -8.86
CA GLY A 72 -20.41 -8.87 -9.92
C GLY A 72 -19.68 -8.67 -11.25
N LEU A 73 -18.36 -8.41 -11.21
CA LEU A 73 -17.50 -8.28 -12.39
C LEU A 73 -16.95 -9.63 -12.89
N ALA A 74 -16.90 -10.65 -12.04
CA ALA A 74 -16.31 -11.96 -12.36
C ALA A 74 -16.88 -12.62 -13.62
N PRO A 75 -18.20 -12.62 -13.92
CA PRO A 75 -18.76 -13.30 -15.08
C PRO A 75 -18.17 -12.87 -16.43
N VAL A 76 -17.76 -11.60 -16.56
CA VAL A 76 -17.20 -11.08 -17.82
C VAL A 76 -15.74 -11.47 -18.03
N LEU A 77 -15.10 -12.08 -17.05
CA LEU A 77 -13.71 -12.53 -17.09
C LEU A 77 -13.58 -14.00 -17.51
N ILE A 78 -14.59 -14.83 -17.19
CA ILE A 78 -14.57 -16.27 -17.48
C ILE A 78 -14.35 -16.51 -18.98
N GLY A 79 -13.45 -17.44 -19.30
CA GLY A 79 -13.06 -17.78 -20.66
C GLY A 79 -12.07 -16.83 -21.33
N LYS A 80 -11.70 -15.72 -20.70
CA LYS A 80 -10.68 -14.80 -21.22
C LYS A 80 -9.27 -15.30 -20.90
N ASP A 81 -8.31 -14.92 -21.74
CA ASP A 81 -6.87 -15.13 -21.48
C ASP A 81 -6.38 -14.14 -20.41
N PRO A 82 -5.96 -14.62 -19.22
CA PRO A 82 -5.54 -13.76 -18.12
C PRO A 82 -4.30 -12.90 -18.44
N ARG A 83 -3.45 -13.36 -19.38
CA ARG A 83 -2.23 -12.61 -19.80
C ARG A 83 -2.57 -11.33 -20.54
N ARG A 84 -3.79 -11.15 -20.99
CA ARG A 84 -4.31 -9.91 -21.59
C ARG A 84 -4.88 -8.96 -20.52
N PHE A 85 -4.20 -8.85 -19.39
CA PHE A 85 -4.66 -8.09 -18.21
C PHE A 85 -5.04 -6.64 -18.55
N GLU A 86 -4.26 -5.94 -19.37
CA GLU A 86 -4.59 -4.54 -19.75
C GLU A 86 -5.89 -4.47 -20.56
N ALA A 87 -6.13 -5.40 -21.48
CA ALA A 87 -7.37 -5.44 -22.24
C ALA A 87 -8.58 -5.77 -21.36
N ILE A 88 -8.38 -6.62 -20.35
CA ILE A 88 -9.41 -6.97 -19.38
C ILE A 88 -9.73 -5.75 -18.49
N THR A 89 -8.73 -5.10 -17.91
CA THR A 89 -8.91 -3.94 -17.05
C THR A 89 -9.57 -2.77 -17.80
N GLN A 90 -9.19 -2.51 -19.06
CA GLN A 90 -9.86 -1.51 -19.88
C GLN A 90 -11.34 -1.86 -20.13
N HIS A 91 -11.66 -3.13 -20.34
CA HIS A 91 -13.06 -3.55 -20.45
C HIS A 91 -13.84 -3.31 -19.16
N LEU A 92 -13.26 -3.62 -17.99
CA LEU A 92 -13.87 -3.35 -16.69
C LEU A 92 -14.08 -1.85 -16.45
N HIS A 93 -13.12 -1.02 -16.83
CA HIS A 93 -13.30 0.45 -16.78
C HIS A 93 -14.43 0.96 -17.67
N VAL A 94 -14.67 0.32 -18.82
CA VAL A 94 -15.83 0.67 -19.68
C VAL A 94 -17.14 0.27 -19.02
N LEU A 95 -17.22 -0.91 -18.41
CA LEU A 95 -18.40 -1.38 -17.71
C LEU A 95 -18.78 -0.51 -16.51
N THR A 96 -17.78 0.00 -15.79
CA THR A 96 -17.96 0.78 -14.55
C THR A 96 -17.87 2.29 -14.76
N ARG A 97 -17.82 2.78 -16.01
CA ARG A 97 -17.49 4.17 -16.32
C ARG A 97 -18.42 5.22 -15.71
N GLN A 98 -19.66 4.85 -15.37
CA GLN A 98 -20.65 5.76 -14.75
C GLN A 98 -20.46 5.89 -13.24
N SER A 99 -19.70 4.99 -12.62
CA SER A 99 -19.36 4.96 -11.20
C SER A 99 -17.85 4.78 -11.03
N ARG A 100 -17.08 5.63 -11.69
CA ARG A 100 -15.61 5.55 -11.71
C ARG A 100 -15.01 5.90 -10.36
N GLY A 101 -13.87 5.26 -10.04
CA GLY A 101 -13.13 5.49 -8.80
C GLY A 101 -13.68 4.68 -7.63
N GLY A 102 -13.24 4.99 -6.42
CA GLY A 102 -13.69 4.35 -5.18
C GLY A 102 -13.68 2.83 -5.25
N ILE A 103 -14.74 2.20 -4.76
CA ILE A 103 -14.88 0.74 -4.67
C ILE A 103 -14.76 0.03 -6.03
N ASN A 104 -15.21 0.65 -7.12
CA ASN A 104 -15.06 0.08 -8.46
C ASN A 104 -13.59 0.03 -8.92
N GLN A 105 -12.81 1.07 -8.60
CA GLN A 105 -11.38 1.05 -8.89
C GLN A 105 -10.67 -0.01 -8.07
N GLN A 106 -11.02 -0.15 -6.79
CA GLN A 106 -10.44 -1.18 -5.92
C GLN A 106 -10.79 -2.60 -6.40
N ALA A 107 -11.99 -2.84 -6.90
CA ALA A 107 -12.39 -4.13 -7.49
C ALA A 107 -11.57 -4.44 -8.76
N ILE A 108 -11.41 -3.46 -9.64
CA ILE A 108 -10.60 -3.60 -10.85
C ILE A 108 -9.13 -3.85 -10.48
N ALA A 109 -8.60 -3.15 -9.48
CA ALA A 109 -7.24 -3.32 -8.97
C ALA A 109 -7.00 -4.73 -8.42
N ALA A 110 -7.93 -5.25 -7.61
CA ALA A 110 -7.84 -6.61 -7.09
C ALA A 110 -7.79 -7.64 -8.23
N ILE A 111 -8.64 -7.47 -9.25
CA ILE A 111 -8.65 -8.33 -10.44
C ILE A 111 -7.34 -8.19 -11.22
N GLU A 112 -6.87 -6.97 -11.49
CA GLU A 112 -5.61 -6.71 -12.19
C GLU A 112 -4.43 -7.38 -11.51
N ASN A 113 -4.30 -7.21 -10.19
CA ASN A 113 -3.20 -7.79 -9.42
C ASN A 113 -3.23 -9.32 -9.44
N ALA A 114 -4.40 -9.96 -9.38
CA ALA A 114 -4.51 -11.41 -9.52
C ALA A 114 -4.16 -11.90 -10.94
N LEU A 115 -4.56 -11.16 -11.98
CA LEU A 115 -4.19 -11.46 -13.37
C LEU A 115 -2.68 -11.32 -13.59
N LEU A 116 -2.03 -10.34 -12.97
CA LEU A 116 -0.58 -10.15 -13.03
C LEU A 116 0.16 -11.31 -12.38
N ASP A 117 -0.34 -11.84 -11.26
CA ASP A 117 0.21 -13.04 -10.62
C ASP A 117 0.13 -14.25 -11.54
N VAL A 118 -1.05 -14.52 -12.13
CA VAL A 118 -1.21 -15.57 -13.16
C VAL A 118 -0.21 -15.36 -14.30
N THR A 119 -0.09 -14.13 -14.80
CA THR A 119 0.77 -13.82 -15.94
C THR A 119 2.25 -14.07 -15.62
N GLY A 120 2.71 -13.61 -14.46
CA GLY A 120 4.07 -13.85 -13.98
C GLY A 120 4.38 -15.34 -13.84
N LYS A 121 3.46 -16.11 -13.24
CA LYS A 121 3.55 -17.57 -13.10
C LYS A 121 3.55 -18.27 -14.45
N ALA A 122 2.68 -17.87 -15.38
CA ALA A 122 2.59 -18.45 -16.72
C ALA A 122 3.88 -18.23 -17.55
N TYR A 123 4.55 -17.12 -17.36
CA TYR A 123 5.83 -16.83 -18.03
C TYR A 123 7.05 -17.26 -17.24
N GLY A 124 6.88 -17.74 -15.99
CA GLY A 124 7.99 -18.14 -15.12
C GLY A 124 8.85 -16.98 -14.63
N VAL A 125 8.28 -15.78 -14.52
CA VAL A 125 8.99 -14.56 -14.13
C VAL A 125 8.30 -13.83 -12.95
N PRO A 126 9.04 -13.06 -12.13
CA PRO A 126 8.44 -12.19 -11.13
C PRO A 126 7.67 -11.07 -11.80
N VAL A 127 6.59 -10.59 -11.17
CA VAL A 127 5.69 -9.59 -11.79
C VAL A 127 6.42 -8.32 -12.22
N CYS A 128 7.39 -7.82 -11.44
CA CYS A 128 8.15 -6.63 -11.84
C CYS A 128 8.89 -6.81 -13.18
N ALA A 129 9.27 -8.02 -13.55
CA ALA A 129 9.94 -8.28 -14.82
C ALA A 129 9.01 -8.11 -16.04
N LEU A 130 7.69 -8.22 -15.86
CA LEU A 130 6.70 -7.93 -16.90
C LEU A 130 6.73 -6.45 -17.34
N PHE A 131 7.30 -5.58 -16.51
CA PHE A 131 7.41 -4.14 -16.72
C PHE A 131 8.86 -3.65 -16.85
N GLY A 132 9.82 -4.57 -17.10
CA GLY A 132 11.23 -4.24 -17.32
C GLY A 132 12.08 -4.12 -16.05
N GLY A 133 11.51 -4.37 -14.86
CA GLY A 133 12.24 -4.40 -13.58
C GLY A 133 12.93 -5.74 -13.30
N PRO A 134 13.57 -5.90 -12.13
CA PRO A 134 13.67 -4.88 -11.08
C PRO A 134 14.79 -3.86 -11.32
N ILE A 135 14.55 -2.61 -10.93
CA ILE A 135 15.59 -1.58 -10.80
C ILE A 135 16.39 -1.80 -9.49
N ARG A 136 15.72 -2.34 -8.46
CA ARG A 136 16.30 -2.69 -7.15
C ARG A 136 15.65 -3.96 -6.61
N GLU A 137 16.46 -4.79 -5.96
CA GLU A 137 16.00 -6.04 -5.32
C GLU A 137 15.91 -5.92 -3.79
N ARG A 138 16.46 -4.87 -3.22
CA ARG A 138 16.36 -4.51 -1.81
C ARG A 138 15.59 -3.20 -1.71
N ILE A 139 14.45 -3.25 -1.05
CA ILE A 139 13.48 -2.16 -0.98
C ILE A 139 13.56 -1.52 0.41
N PRO A 140 14.08 -0.30 0.56
CA PRO A 140 14.04 0.42 1.82
C PRO A 140 12.62 0.52 2.37
N VAL A 141 12.43 0.17 3.65
CA VAL A 141 11.13 0.19 4.31
C VAL A 141 11.17 1.00 5.60
N TYR A 142 10.01 1.58 5.96
CA TYR A 142 9.80 2.18 7.26
C TYR A 142 8.79 1.40 8.09
N TRP A 143 8.98 1.40 9.42
CA TRP A 143 8.04 0.81 10.36
C TRP A 143 6.79 1.68 10.47
N SER A 144 5.65 1.18 10.03
CA SER A 144 4.38 1.90 10.08
C SER A 144 3.60 1.63 11.36
N HIS A 145 2.58 2.45 11.59
CA HIS A 145 1.71 2.41 12.78
C HIS A 145 2.49 2.30 14.09
N PHE A 146 3.68 2.93 14.12
CA PHE A 146 4.57 2.88 15.26
C PHE A 146 3.83 3.30 16.54
N GLY A 147 3.75 2.39 17.51
CA GLY A 147 3.03 2.56 18.76
C GLY A 147 1.52 2.35 18.68
N THR A 148 0.88 2.62 17.54
CA THR A 148 -0.58 2.64 17.38
C THR A 148 -1.23 1.31 17.76
N TYR A 149 -0.71 0.20 17.25
CA TYR A 149 -1.29 -1.11 17.56
C TYR A 149 -0.89 -1.60 18.94
N ARG A 150 0.29 -1.23 19.45
CA ARG A 150 0.71 -1.57 20.83
C ARG A 150 -0.09 -0.83 21.88
N VAL A 151 -0.68 0.31 21.55
CA VAL A 151 -1.61 1.01 22.45
C VAL A 151 -2.91 0.22 22.62
N ARG A 152 -3.47 -0.35 21.56
CA ARG A 152 -4.81 -0.96 21.61
C ARG A 152 -4.86 -2.49 21.60
N SER A 153 -3.84 -3.16 21.05
CA SER A 153 -3.89 -4.59 20.74
C SER A 153 -2.65 -5.37 21.21
N ALA A 154 -1.81 -4.79 22.07
CA ALA A 154 -0.56 -5.39 22.52
C ALA A 154 -0.72 -6.80 23.09
N ALA A 155 -1.74 -7.01 23.94
CA ALA A 155 -2.01 -8.32 24.57
C ALA A 155 -2.30 -9.40 23.52
N LEU A 156 -3.05 -9.06 22.47
CA LEU A 156 -3.41 -9.98 21.40
C LEU A 156 -2.19 -10.34 20.53
N MET A 157 -1.27 -9.39 20.35
CA MET A 157 -0.02 -9.59 19.61
C MET A 157 1.11 -10.21 20.44
N GLY A 158 0.93 -10.36 21.76
CA GLY A 158 1.97 -10.86 22.65
C GLY A 158 3.18 -9.92 22.80
N VAL A 159 3.00 -8.61 22.62
CA VAL A 159 4.07 -7.59 22.71
C VAL A 159 3.86 -6.65 23.90
N ALA A 160 4.91 -5.92 24.28
CA ALA A 160 4.83 -4.93 25.35
C ALA A 160 3.87 -3.80 24.97
N PRO A 161 2.89 -3.43 25.83
CA PRO A 161 1.99 -2.31 25.55
C PRO A 161 2.71 -0.96 25.69
N ILE A 162 2.25 0.02 24.94
CA ILE A 162 2.63 1.41 25.12
C ILE A 162 1.67 2.05 26.12
N ARG A 163 2.19 2.58 27.24
CA ARG A 163 1.42 3.23 28.31
C ARG A 163 1.95 4.61 28.68
N SER A 164 3.13 4.98 28.17
CA SER A 164 3.81 6.23 28.46
C SER A 164 4.71 6.67 27.32
N TYR A 165 5.23 7.89 27.39
CA TYR A 165 6.27 8.35 26.46
C TYR A 165 7.57 7.55 26.57
N ASP A 166 7.89 7.04 27.80
CA ASP A 166 9.07 6.17 27.99
C ASP A 166 8.90 4.82 27.29
N ASP A 167 7.67 4.28 27.23
CA ASP A 167 7.39 3.08 26.45
C ASP A 167 7.55 3.34 24.95
N LEU A 168 7.09 4.50 24.47
CA LEU A 168 7.32 4.93 23.08
C LEU A 168 8.82 5.03 22.77
N ALA A 169 9.60 5.63 23.67
CA ALA A 169 11.03 5.76 23.51
C ALA A 169 11.71 4.39 23.44
N ARG A 170 11.40 3.46 24.35
CA ARG A 170 11.93 2.08 24.32
C ARG A 170 11.55 1.34 23.04
N HIS A 171 10.31 1.50 22.58
CA HIS A 171 9.90 0.89 21.32
C HIS A 171 10.64 1.51 20.12
N ALA A 172 10.93 2.80 20.15
CA ALA A 172 11.71 3.46 19.11
C ALA A 172 13.17 2.95 19.07
N GLU A 173 13.78 2.68 20.22
CA GLU A 173 15.09 2.04 20.32
C GLU A 173 15.04 0.60 19.78
N GLU A 174 13.98 -0.18 20.06
CA GLU A 174 13.76 -1.51 19.48
C GLU A 174 13.73 -1.46 17.95
N VAL A 175 12.95 -0.54 17.37
CA VAL A 175 12.84 -0.38 15.91
C VAL A 175 14.20 -0.03 15.30
N LYS A 176 14.95 0.89 15.93
CA LYS A 176 16.30 1.26 15.51
C LYS A 176 17.27 0.08 15.60
N ALA A 177 17.25 -0.69 16.69
CA ALA A 177 18.09 -1.86 16.89
C ALA A 177 17.81 -2.98 15.86
N ARG A 178 16.59 -3.05 15.30
CA ARG A 178 16.24 -3.94 14.20
C ARG A 178 16.70 -3.44 12.83
N GLY A 179 17.44 -2.35 12.78
CA GLY A 179 18.06 -1.80 11.56
C GLY A 179 17.16 -0.91 10.72
N PHE A 180 15.95 -0.56 11.19
CA PHE A 180 15.09 0.37 10.48
C PHE A 180 15.67 1.77 10.48
N ARG A 181 15.58 2.45 9.34
CA ARG A 181 16.09 3.81 9.15
C ARG A 181 15.00 4.87 9.21
N ALA A 182 13.74 4.45 9.32
CA ALA A 182 12.59 5.35 9.46
C ALA A 182 11.41 4.64 10.14
N LEU A 183 10.54 5.45 10.76
CA LEU A 183 9.26 5.02 11.32
C LEU A 183 8.17 6.06 11.05
N LYS A 184 6.91 5.62 10.99
CA LYS A 184 5.71 6.46 10.88
C LYS A 184 4.79 6.20 12.05
N THR A 185 4.36 7.25 12.75
CA THR A 185 3.42 7.19 13.86
C THR A 185 2.14 7.95 13.53
N ASN A 186 1.05 7.60 14.20
CA ASN A 186 -0.17 8.40 14.23
C ASN A 186 -0.22 9.26 15.50
N ILE A 187 -1.28 10.05 15.67
CA ILE A 187 -1.51 10.83 16.87
C ILE A 187 -1.92 9.91 18.02
N LEU A 188 -1.17 9.93 19.12
CA LEU A 188 -1.38 9.13 20.32
C LEU A 188 -1.48 10.05 21.54
N PRO A 189 -2.63 10.70 21.79
CA PRO A 189 -2.80 11.58 22.93
C PRO A 189 -2.63 10.83 24.23
N MET A 190 -1.90 11.43 25.19
CA MET A 190 -1.75 10.89 26.52
C MET A 190 -2.93 11.30 27.39
N THR A 191 -3.60 10.32 27.98
CA THR A 191 -4.68 10.50 28.98
C THR A 191 -4.19 10.08 30.36
N GLU A 192 -5.00 10.27 31.39
CA GLU A 192 -4.75 9.77 32.75
C GLU A 192 -4.58 8.24 32.80
N ASN A 193 -5.21 7.52 31.86
CA ASN A 193 -5.14 6.07 31.74
C ASN A 193 -4.09 5.57 30.73
N GLY A 194 -3.22 6.44 30.25
CA GLY A 194 -2.22 6.19 29.22
C GLY A 194 -2.61 6.72 27.84
N PRO A 195 -1.84 6.40 26.78
CA PRO A 195 -2.12 6.88 25.44
C PRO A 195 -3.34 6.16 24.84
N VAL A 196 -4.05 6.88 23.99
CA VAL A 196 -5.14 6.36 23.17
C VAL A 196 -4.86 6.65 21.70
N SER A 197 -5.34 5.81 20.79
CA SER A 197 -5.27 6.13 19.35
C SER A 197 -6.26 7.24 19.03
N PHE A 198 -5.79 8.32 18.42
CA PHE A 198 -6.66 9.39 17.93
C PHE A 198 -7.16 9.03 16.53
N THR A 199 -8.34 8.44 16.47
CA THR A 199 -8.93 7.89 15.23
C THR A 199 -10.40 8.33 15.06
N PRO A 200 -10.71 9.65 15.11
CA PRO A 200 -12.08 10.11 14.94
C PRO A 200 -12.60 9.73 13.54
N GLY A 201 -13.81 9.15 13.50
CA GLY A 201 -14.44 8.72 12.25
C GLY A 201 -13.96 7.38 11.69
N PHE A 202 -12.93 6.75 12.23
CA PHE A 202 -12.50 5.42 11.80
C PHE A 202 -13.24 4.30 12.53
N GLY A 203 -13.62 3.27 11.77
CA GLY A 203 -14.30 2.10 12.30
C GLY A 203 -15.58 2.50 13.05
N ARG A 204 -15.67 2.14 14.34
CA ARG A 204 -16.80 2.49 15.23
C ARG A 204 -16.50 3.68 16.15
N THR A 205 -15.36 4.34 16.00
CA THR A 205 -15.01 5.49 16.81
C THR A 205 -15.90 6.67 16.44
N PRO A 206 -16.71 7.21 17.38
CA PRO A 206 -17.51 8.39 17.09
C PRO A 206 -16.62 9.60 16.84
N GLY A 207 -17.06 10.49 15.97
CA GLY A 207 -16.35 11.74 15.70
C GLY A 207 -16.70 12.37 14.37
N TRP A 208 -16.30 13.62 14.24
CA TRP A 208 -16.36 14.41 13.02
C TRP A 208 -14.93 14.69 12.62
N PRO A 209 -14.32 13.92 11.71
CA PRO A 209 -12.87 13.91 11.53
C PRO A 209 -12.29 15.28 11.23
N GLU A 210 -12.92 16.10 10.42
CA GLU A 210 -12.30 17.33 9.93
C GLU A 210 -12.42 18.54 10.87
N LEU A 211 -12.80 18.36 12.13
CA LEU A 211 -13.11 19.47 13.02
C LEU A 211 -12.21 19.58 14.26
N ASN A 212 -11.32 18.64 14.49
CA ASN A 212 -10.79 18.34 15.82
C ASN A 212 -9.39 18.91 16.08
N TRP A 213 -9.15 20.19 15.77
CA TRP A 213 -7.94 20.85 16.22
C TRP A 213 -8.16 21.55 17.58
N ASP A 214 -7.24 21.35 18.52
CA ASP A 214 -7.14 22.11 19.77
C ASP A 214 -5.68 22.23 20.26
N ASN A 215 -5.45 23.13 21.23
CA ASN A 215 -4.12 23.38 21.79
C ASN A 215 -3.58 22.18 22.57
N ALA A 216 -4.42 21.46 23.30
CA ALA A 216 -4.00 20.33 24.12
C ALA A 216 -3.55 19.17 23.23
N LEU A 217 -4.32 18.87 22.15
CA LEU A 217 -3.95 17.87 21.15
C LEU A 217 -2.61 18.21 20.51
N THR A 218 -2.43 19.45 20.06
CA THR A 218 -1.19 19.91 19.42
C THR A 218 0.01 19.79 20.36
N ALA A 219 -0.12 20.22 21.63
CA ALA A 219 0.94 20.06 22.62
C ALA A 219 1.26 18.59 22.90
N GLY A 220 0.24 17.72 22.95
CA GLY A 220 0.39 16.28 23.13
C GLY A 220 1.16 15.62 21.98
N VAL A 221 0.81 15.94 20.74
CA VAL A 221 1.51 15.44 19.53
C VAL A 221 2.96 15.89 19.50
N THR A 222 3.22 17.18 19.77
CA THR A 222 4.58 17.70 19.83
C THR A 222 5.42 16.95 20.88
N LYS A 223 4.86 16.75 22.08
CA LYS A 223 5.54 16.01 23.15
C LYS A 223 5.79 14.54 22.78
N GLN A 224 4.83 13.88 22.13
CA GLN A 224 4.98 12.52 21.60
C GLN A 224 6.17 12.42 20.64
N LEU A 225 6.20 13.32 19.64
CA LEU A 225 7.25 13.30 18.61
C LEU A 225 8.63 13.62 19.16
N LEU A 226 8.74 14.54 20.11
CA LEU A 226 10.01 14.87 20.76
C LEU A 226 10.54 13.70 21.61
N ALA A 227 9.67 12.94 22.28
CA ALA A 227 10.06 11.73 22.99
C ALA A 227 10.62 10.66 22.02
N ILE A 228 9.95 10.42 20.89
CA ILE A 228 10.42 9.50 19.85
C ILE A 228 11.76 10.01 19.27
N ARG A 229 11.83 11.30 18.90
CA ARG A 229 13.04 11.90 18.31
C ARG A 229 14.26 11.79 19.23
N SER A 230 14.05 11.98 20.53
CA SER A 230 15.12 11.83 21.53
C SER A 230 15.68 10.40 21.54
N ALA A 231 14.85 9.38 21.38
CA ALA A 231 15.25 7.98 21.37
C ALA A 231 15.96 7.56 20.07
N ILE A 232 15.40 7.95 18.91
CA ILE A 232 15.97 7.55 17.61
C ILE A 232 17.18 8.38 17.17
N GLY A 233 17.38 9.55 17.74
CA GLY A 233 18.42 10.51 17.32
C GLY A 233 18.07 11.27 16.03
N PRO A 234 18.93 12.19 15.56
CA PRO A 234 18.63 13.07 14.43
C PRO A 234 18.64 12.36 13.06
N GLU A 235 19.38 11.26 12.91
CA GLU A 235 19.66 10.63 11.63
C GLU A 235 18.52 9.72 11.15
N MET A 236 17.75 9.15 12.07
CA MET A 236 16.65 8.26 11.72
C MET A 236 15.43 9.05 11.25
N GLY A 237 14.85 8.65 10.12
CA GLY A 237 13.63 9.25 9.57
C GLY A 237 12.44 9.06 10.52
N MET A 238 11.63 10.11 10.66
CA MET A 238 10.37 10.07 11.41
C MET A 238 9.28 10.75 10.63
N MET A 239 8.13 10.09 10.50
CA MET A 239 6.95 10.59 9.83
C MET A 239 5.78 10.61 10.79
N LEU A 240 4.88 11.57 10.59
CA LEU A 240 3.60 11.66 11.29
C LEU A 240 2.49 11.58 10.26
N ASP A 241 1.57 10.66 10.47
CA ASP A 241 0.35 10.53 9.69
C ASP A 241 -0.83 11.08 10.51
N VAL A 242 -1.47 12.10 9.98
CA VAL A 242 -2.63 12.77 10.58
C VAL A 242 -3.91 12.54 9.81
N ASN A 243 -3.87 11.67 8.80
CA ASN A 243 -4.99 11.30 7.94
C ASN A 243 -5.80 12.53 7.47
N PHE A 244 -7.14 12.44 7.52
CA PHE A 244 -8.09 13.53 7.19
C PHE A 244 -8.74 14.16 8.43
N HIS A 245 -8.02 14.17 9.59
CA HIS A 245 -8.62 14.57 10.87
C HIS A 245 -8.84 16.06 11.05
N PHE A 246 -8.34 16.90 10.16
CA PHE A 246 -8.41 18.34 10.29
C PHE A 246 -8.86 19.02 8.99
N LYS A 247 -9.28 20.29 9.09
CA LYS A 247 -9.41 21.19 7.94
C LYS A 247 -8.07 21.90 7.69
N THR A 248 -7.97 22.64 6.60
CA THR A 248 -6.76 23.36 6.15
C THR A 248 -6.08 24.14 7.26
N GLU A 249 -6.85 24.84 8.10
CA GLU A 249 -6.32 25.59 9.24
C GLU A 249 -5.64 24.67 10.27
N GLY A 250 -6.30 23.58 10.65
CA GLY A 250 -5.78 22.62 11.63
C GLY A 250 -4.51 21.95 11.13
N PHE A 251 -4.46 21.52 9.86
CA PHE A 251 -3.26 20.96 9.26
C PHE A 251 -2.08 21.93 9.28
N ARG A 252 -2.29 23.22 8.96
CA ARG A 252 -1.24 24.24 9.02
C ARG A 252 -0.74 24.47 10.42
N ARG A 253 -1.62 24.46 11.44
CA ARG A 253 -1.25 24.59 12.84
C ARG A 253 -0.45 23.39 13.35
N ILE A 254 -0.87 22.17 13.01
CA ILE A 254 -0.12 20.96 13.35
C ILE A 254 1.25 20.99 12.69
N ALA A 255 1.34 21.29 11.38
CA ALA A 255 2.61 21.37 10.68
C ALA A 255 3.59 22.33 11.36
N ALA A 256 3.13 23.52 11.75
CA ALA A 256 3.95 24.49 12.48
C ALA A 256 4.38 23.97 13.87
N ALA A 257 3.48 23.35 14.61
CA ALA A 257 3.74 22.87 15.97
C ALA A 257 4.74 21.70 16.02
N VAL A 258 4.76 20.83 15.01
CA VAL A 258 5.65 19.67 14.96
C VAL A 258 7.02 19.97 14.34
N ALA A 259 7.29 21.20 13.91
CA ALA A 259 8.57 21.63 13.34
C ALA A 259 9.80 21.18 14.16
N PRO A 260 9.82 21.30 15.52
CA PRO A 260 10.97 20.88 16.32
C PRO A 260 11.29 19.37 16.24
N ALA A 261 10.35 18.56 15.79
CA ALA A 261 10.54 17.11 15.65
C ALA A 261 11.33 16.72 14.39
N ASN A 262 11.57 17.65 13.46
CA ASN A 262 12.31 17.44 12.22
C ASN A 262 11.80 16.21 11.43
N LEU A 263 10.56 16.27 10.98
CA LEU A 263 9.90 15.18 10.27
C LEU A 263 10.49 14.97 8.87
N THR A 264 10.59 13.71 8.45
CA THR A 264 10.87 13.32 7.07
C THR A 264 9.72 13.74 6.14
N TRP A 265 8.48 13.60 6.63
CA TRP A 265 7.29 14.21 6.08
C TRP A 265 6.15 14.21 7.12
N LEU A 266 5.22 15.13 6.92
CA LEU A 266 3.88 15.09 7.50
C LEU A 266 2.91 14.56 6.45
N GLU A 267 2.20 13.48 6.76
CA GLU A 267 1.23 12.83 5.87
C GLU A 267 -0.16 13.38 6.17
N ILE A 268 -0.84 13.84 5.13
CA ILE A 268 -2.13 14.55 5.21
C ILE A 268 -3.01 14.09 4.07
N ASP A 269 -4.25 13.71 4.37
CA ASP A 269 -5.25 13.44 3.36
C ASP A 269 -6.27 14.56 3.25
N THR A 270 -6.47 15.02 2.05
CA THR A 270 -7.53 15.96 1.69
C THR A 270 -7.90 15.80 0.23
N HIS A 271 -9.19 15.96 -0.06
CA HIS A 271 -9.72 15.90 -1.43
C HIS A 271 -9.67 17.27 -2.17
N ASP A 272 -8.90 18.22 -1.64
CA ASP A 272 -8.75 19.58 -2.20
C ASP A 272 -7.27 19.84 -2.51
N ALA A 273 -6.86 19.66 -3.76
CA ALA A 273 -5.48 19.86 -4.19
C ALA A 273 -4.97 21.30 -3.99
N PRO A 274 -5.72 22.37 -4.26
CA PRO A 274 -5.34 23.73 -3.90
C PRO A 274 -5.13 23.95 -2.39
N ALA A 275 -5.99 23.37 -1.55
CA ALA A 275 -5.82 23.46 -0.09
C ALA A 275 -4.54 22.73 0.37
N LEU A 276 -4.24 21.56 -0.19
CA LEU A 276 -3.00 20.85 0.10
C LEU A 276 -1.77 21.64 -0.34
N ALA A 277 -1.80 22.27 -1.52
CA ALA A 277 -0.72 23.13 -2.02
C ALA A 277 -0.49 24.34 -1.07
N LEU A 278 -1.56 24.91 -0.51
CA LEU A 278 -1.47 25.97 0.50
C LEU A 278 -0.80 25.47 1.78
N ILE A 279 -1.16 24.27 2.25
CA ILE A 279 -0.55 23.65 3.43
C ILE A 279 0.93 23.40 3.17
N ARG A 280 1.28 22.75 2.05
CA ARG A 280 2.66 22.43 1.66
C ARG A 280 3.55 23.67 1.62
N ARG A 281 3.06 24.76 1.01
CA ARG A 281 3.83 26.02 0.88
C ARG A 281 4.29 26.56 2.22
N ASP A 282 3.46 26.43 3.27
CA ASP A 282 3.70 27.03 4.58
C ASP A 282 4.28 26.01 5.59
N ALA A 283 4.33 24.70 5.23
CA ALA A 283 4.81 23.65 6.11
C ALA A 283 6.35 23.72 6.29
N PRO A 284 6.86 23.52 7.51
CA PRO A 284 8.31 23.50 7.79
C PRO A 284 8.98 22.16 7.45
N CYS A 285 8.22 21.17 6.98
CA CYS A 285 8.70 19.84 6.58
C CYS A 285 8.00 19.42 5.27
N PRO A 286 8.56 18.44 4.55
CA PRO A 286 7.90 17.86 3.39
C PRO A 286 6.49 17.37 3.70
N ILE A 287 5.60 17.43 2.72
CA ILE A 287 4.23 16.91 2.78
C ILE A 287 4.11 15.65 1.92
N ALA A 288 3.59 14.58 2.50
CA ALA A 288 3.13 13.40 1.79
C ALA A 288 1.60 13.35 1.78
N SER A 289 1.00 12.82 0.71
CA SER A 289 -0.46 12.75 0.57
C SER A 289 -0.87 11.83 -0.57
N CYS A 290 -2.17 11.68 -0.76
CA CYS A 290 -2.81 11.03 -1.91
C CYS A 290 -3.12 9.54 -1.74
N GLU A 291 -2.98 8.94 -0.55
CA GLU A 291 -3.27 7.51 -0.35
C GLU A 291 -4.72 7.15 -0.74
N THR A 292 -5.66 8.09 -0.53
CA THR A 292 -7.10 7.88 -0.78
C THR A 292 -7.52 8.10 -2.24
N LEU A 293 -6.58 8.44 -3.14
CA LEU A 293 -6.88 8.74 -4.54
C LEU A 293 -6.89 7.48 -5.41
N HIS A 294 -7.80 7.46 -6.38
CA HIS A 294 -7.99 6.34 -7.28
C HIS A 294 -7.69 6.72 -8.74
N ALA A 295 -6.82 5.92 -9.36
CA ALA A 295 -6.34 6.09 -10.72
C ALA A 295 -5.71 7.47 -10.99
N ARG A 296 -4.83 7.55 -11.98
CA ARG A 296 -4.05 8.75 -12.33
C ARG A 296 -4.89 10.03 -12.56
N ARG A 297 -6.20 9.89 -12.86
CA ARG A 297 -7.07 11.06 -13.09
C ARG A 297 -7.34 11.84 -11.80
N GLU A 298 -7.43 11.15 -10.65
CA GLU A 298 -7.59 11.81 -9.35
C GLU A 298 -6.27 12.39 -8.86
N PHE A 299 -5.12 11.75 -9.15
CA PHE A 299 -3.79 12.28 -8.83
C PHE A 299 -3.43 13.54 -9.64
N ARG A 300 -3.91 13.66 -10.88
CA ARG A 300 -3.53 14.74 -11.79
C ARG A 300 -3.66 16.15 -11.20
N PRO A 301 -4.79 16.57 -10.58
CA PRO A 301 -4.90 17.91 -9.99
C PRO A 301 -3.86 18.18 -8.90
N TYR A 302 -3.44 17.15 -8.17
CA TYR A 302 -2.45 17.29 -7.09
C TYR A 302 -1.06 17.54 -7.66
N PHE A 303 -0.68 16.87 -8.74
CA PHE A 303 0.58 17.15 -9.44
C PHE A 303 0.55 18.53 -10.11
N GLU A 304 -0.51 18.88 -10.83
CA GLU A 304 -0.67 20.18 -11.49
C GLU A 304 -0.60 21.36 -10.52
N ASN A 305 -1.00 21.18 -9.27
CA ASN A 305 -0.90 22.18 -8.20
C ASN A 305 0.40 22.09 -7.38
N TYR A 306 1.31 21.14 -7.69
CA TYR A 306 2.48 20.86 -6.84
C TYR A 306 2.10 20.70 -5.36
N ALA A 307 1.05 19.92 -5.09
CA ALA A 307 0.37 19.91 -3.80
C ALA A 307 1.11 19.10 -2.72
N MET A 308 2.03 18.20 -3.09
CA MET A 308 2.81 17.37 -2.18
C MET A 308 4.26 17.20 -2.65
N ASP A 309 5.13 16.74 -1.76
CA ASP A 309 6.53 16.40 -2.03
C ASP A 309 6.70 14.88 -2.30
N VAL A 310 5.82 14.08 -1.71
CA VAL A 310 5.78 12.62 -1.91
C VAL A 310 4.33 12.20 -2.17
N ALA A 311 4.09 11.55 -3.29
CA ALA A 311 2.78 10.98 -3.60
C ALA A 311 2.68 9.56 -2.99
N ILE A 312 1.74 9.39 -2.08
CA ILE A 312 1.42 8.10 -1.49
C ILE A 312 0.47 7.37 -2.46
N VAL A 313 0.84 6.16 -2.87
CA VAL A 313 0.10 5.37 -3.86
C VAL A 313 -0.28 4.03 -3.26
N ASP A 314 -1.58 3.78 -3.11
CA ASP A 314 -2.04 2.46 -2.69
C ASP A 314 -2.13 1.51 -3.89
N VAL A 315 -1.25 0.51 -3.93
CA VAL A 315 -1.12 -0.41 -5.07
C VAL A 315 -2.25 -1.44 -5.13
N ILE A 316 -2.86 -1.78 -3.99
CA ILE A 316 -4.03 -2.68 -4.00
C ILE A 316 -5.34 -1.95 -4.29
N TRP A 317 -5.39 -0.63 -4.11
CA TRP A 317 -6.55 0.19 -4.49
C TRP A 317 -6.50 0.65 -5.94
N ASN A 318 -5.30 0.80 -6.50
CA ASN A 318 -5.11 1.28 -7.87
C ASN A 318 -4.84 0.17 -8.89
N GLY A 319 -4.24 -0.95 -8.46
CA GLY A 319 -3.62 -1.95 -9.32
C GLY A 319 -2.17 -1.59 -9.66
N LEU A 320 -1.30 -2.60 -9.87
CA LEU A 320 0.11 -2.36 -10.16
C LEU A 320 0.31 -1.57 -11.46
N ALA A 321 -0.36 -1.97 -12.55
CA ALA A 321 -0.18 -1.33 -13.85
C ALA A 321 -0.68 0.12 -13.86
N GLU A 322 -1.78 0.42 -13.17
CA GLU A 322 -2.24 1.80 -13.00
C GLU A 322 -1.33 2.60 -12.07
N SER A 323 -0.82 2.00 -10.98
CA SER A 323 0.14 2.63 -10.07
C SER A 323 1.46 3.00 -10.77
N LEU A 324 1.94 2.17 -11.71
CA LEU A 324 3.10 2.50 -12.54
C LEU A 324 2.85 3.74 -13.42
N LYS A 325 1.62 3.88 -13.94
CA LYS A 325 1.23 5.07 -14.72
C LYS A 325 1.13 6.33 -13.84
N VAL A 326 0.69 6.17 -12.56
CA VAL A 326 0.73 7.25 -11.57
C VAL A 326 2.17 7.66 -11.28
N ALA A 327 3.07 6.69 -11.05
CA ALA A 327 4.49 6.95 -10.78
C ALA A 327 5.17 7.65 -11.96
N ALA A 328 4.91 7.22 -13.19
CA ALA A 328 5.42 7.89 -14.40
C ALA A 328 4.91 9.33 -14.54
N MET A 329 3.65 9.59 -14.15
CA MET A 329 3.12 10.95 -14.13
C MET A 329 3.78 11.79 -13.03
N ALA A 330 3.99 11.22 -11.83
CA ALA A 330 4.67 11.88 -10.71
C ALA A 330 6.11 12.30 -11.10
N ASP A 331 6.83 11.45 -11.84
CA ASP A 331 8.19 11.70 -12.30
C ASP A 331 8.29 12.93 -13.20
N VAL A 332 7.29 13.16 -14.07
CA VAL A 332 7.20 14.38 -14.92
C VAL A 332 7.08 15.65 -14.08
N TYR A 333 6.52 15.56 -12.87
CA TYR A 333 6.38 16.68 -11.91
C TYR A 333 7.47 16.69 -10.83
N GLU A 334 8.58 15.96 -11.05
CA GLU A 334 9.70 15.86 -10.07
C GLU A 334 9.26 15.39 -8.68
N THR A 335 8.23 14.53 -8.63
CA THR A 335 7.65 14.02 -7.38
C THR A 335 8.00 12.56 -7.16
N ASN A 336 8.52 12.21 -5.98
CA ASN A 336 8.73 10.83 -5.58
C ASN A 336 7.42 10.15 -5.21
N VAL A 337 7.38 8.81 -5.33
CA VAL A 337 6.26 7.98 -4.90
C VAL A 337 6.66 7.07 -3.72
N ALA A 338 5.72 6.81 -2.83
CA ALA A 338 5.85 5.83 -1.77
C ALA A 338 4.57 4.99 -1.69
N PRO A 339 4.62 3.65 -1.65
CA PRO A 339 3.42 2.86 -1.56
C PRO A 339 2.82 2.87 -0.16
N HIS A 340 1.50 3.10 -0.07
CA HIS A 340 0.67 2.83 1.10
C HIS A 340 0.52 1.33 1.27
N ASN A 341 0.91 0.76 2.41
CA ASN A 341 0.96 -0.68 2.62
C ASN A 341 0.86 -1.07 4.09
N PHE A 342 -0.36 -1.04 4.65
CA PHE A 342 -0.63 -1.47 6.03
C PHE A 342 -1.39 -2.81 6.10
N TYR A 343 -1.26 -3.69 5.13
CA TYR A 343 -2.06 -4.90 4.91
C TYR A 343 -1.29 -6.20 5.22
N GLY A 344 -1.62 -7.26 4.51
CA GLY A 344 -0.97 -8.56 4.62
C GLY A 344 0.33 -8.69 3.82
N HIS A 345 0.89 -9.89 3.86
CA HIS A 345 2.16 -10.14 3.20
C HIS A 345 2.05 -10.16 1.68
N LEU A 346 0.90 -10.55 1.13
CA LEU A 346 0.69 -10.50 -0.31
C LEU A 346 0.64 -9.06 -0.81
N CYS A 347 -0.03 -8.16 -0.10
CA CYS A 347 0.00 -6.74 -0.43
C CYS A 347 1.41 -6.16 -0.31
N SER A 348 2.18 -6.57 0.72
CA SER A 348 3.58 -6.17 0.87
C SER A 348 4.43 -6.64 -0.31
N ALA A 349 4.21 -7.85 -0.83
CA ALA A 349 4.87 -8.33 -2.03
C ALA A 349 4.47 -7.51 -3.28
N ILE A 350 3.18 -7.24 -3.47
CA ILE A 350 2.68 -6.39 -4.57
C ILE A 350 3.33 -5.01 -4.52
N SER A 351 3.36 -4.38 -3.34
CA SER A 351 3.99 -3.06 -3.12
C SER A 351 5.50 -3.10 -3.33
N ALA A 352 6.17 -4.22 -2.99
CA ALA A 352 7.60 -4.41 -3.24
C ALA A 352 7.90 -4.53 -4.75
N HIS A 353 7.07 -5.25 -5.51
CA HIS A 353 7.21 -5.32 -6.98
C HIS A 353 6.98 -3.96 -7.65
N PHE A 354 6.02 -3.15 -7.15
CA PHE A 354 5.87 -1.75 -7.56
C PHE A 354 7.14 -0.96 -7.27
N SER A 355 7.61 -0.99 -6.02
CA SER A 355 8.80 -0.27 -5.59
C SER A 355 10.07 -0.68 -6.35
N ALA A 356 10.15 -1.95 -6.76
CA ALA A 356 11.25 -2.46 -7.57
C ALA A 356 11.23 -1.98 -9.02
N ALA A 357 10.05 -1.61 -9.55
CA ALA A 357 9.87 -1.27 -10.96
C ALA A 357 9.92 0.24 -11.24
N VAL A 358 9.75 1.11 -10.23
CA VAL A 358 9.67 2.57 -10.44
C VAL A 358 10.99 3.27 -10.10
N PRO A 359 11.49 4.20 -10.96
CA PRO A 359 12.74 4.92 -10.71
C PRO A 359 12.61 5.95 -9.56
N ASN A 360 11.50 6.68 -9.49
CA ASN A 360 11.22 7.74 -8.51
C ASN A 360 10.64 7.22 -7.18
N PHE A 361 10.99 6.01 -6.78
CA PHE A 361 10.62 5.41 -5.50
C PHE A 361 11.36 6.07 -4.32
N ARG A 362 10.62 6.38 -3.23
CA ARG A 362 11.17 7.00 -2.02
C ARG A 362 11.49 5.98 -0.93
N ILE A 363 10.48 5.31 -0.41
CA ILE A 363 10.55 4.31 0.65
C ILE A 363 9.20 3.57 0.72
N MET A 364 9.17 2.31 1.12
CA MET A 364 7.93 1.52 1.22
C MET A 364 7.45 1.43 2.68
N GLU A 365 6.16 1.55 2.86
CA GLU A 365 5.49 1.27 4.12
C GLU A 365 5.51 -0.22 4.44
N ILE A 366 5.70 -0.59 5.72
CA ILE A 366 5.47 -1.94 6.19
C ILE A 366 4.93 -2.00 7.61
N ASP A 367 3.91 -2.83 7.80
CA ASP A 367 3.25 -3.05 9.07
C ASP A 367 3.79 -4.31 9.73
N LEU A 368 4.60 -4.17 10.79
CA LEU A 368 5.21 -5.30 11.48
C LEU A 368 4.47 -5.68 12.76
N ASP A 369 4.02 -4.71 13.54
CA ASP A 369 3.06 -4.92 14.61
C ASP A 369 1.68 -5.12 13.96
N SER A 370 1.27 -6.37 13.73
CA SER A 370 0.05 -6.67 12.98
C SER A 370 -0.77 -7.77 13.66
N ALA A 371 -1.79 -8.23 12.97
CA ALA A 371 -2.67 -9.27 13.46
C ALA A 371 -1.91 -10.57 13.77
N PRO A 372 -2.20 -11.26 14.89
CA PRO A 372 -1.37 -12.36 15.41
C PRO A 372 -1.28 -13.57 14.47
N TRP A 373 -2.32 -13.82 13.67
CA TRP A 373 -2.37 -15.00 12.79
C TRP A 373 -2.08 -14.66 11.33
N ARG A 374 -1.64 -13.45 11.03
CA ARG A 374 -1.35 -13.01 9.65
C ARG A 374 -0.39 -13.96 8.93
N ASP A 375 0.67 -14.37 9.61
CA ASP A 375 1.74 -15.17 9.01
C ASP A 375 1.28 -16.56 8.59
N GLU A 376 0.25 -17.13 9.23
CA GLU A 376 -0.30 -18.44 8.90
C GLU A 376 -0.99 -18.48 7.51
N PHE A 377 -1.40 -17.33 6.99
CA PHE A 377 -2.12 -17.24 5.72
C PHE A 377 -1.25 -17.30 4.48
N TYR A 378 0.06 -17.45 4.66
CA TYR A 378 1.02 -17.46 3.56
C TYR A 378 2.01 -18.63 3.67
N ASP A 379 2.58 -19.04 2.52
CA ASP A 379 3.62 -20.07 2.46
C ASP A 379 4.98 -19.57 2.98
N SER A 380 5.17 -18.26 2.94
CA SER A 380 6.38 -17.57 3.37
C SER A 380 6.08 -16.17 3.88
N VAL A 381 6.87 -15.72 4.85
CA VAL A 381 6.81 -14.36 5.38
C VAL A 381 7.88 -13.50 4.73
N PRO A 382 7.67 -12.17 4.64
CA PRO A 382 8.68 -11.26 4.10
C PRO A 382 10.00 -11.31 4.87
N VAL A 383 11.10 -11.33 4.13
CA VAL A 383 12.45 -11.19 4.70
C VAL A 383 12.78 -9.69 4.75
N ILE A 384 13.00 -9.17 5.95
CA ILE A 384 13.43 -7.80 6.17
C ILE A 384 14.78 -7.81 6.86
N GLU A 385 15.77 -7.25 6.21
CA GLU A 385 17.15 -7.19 6.68
C GLU A 385 17.66 -5.75 6.70
N ASN A 386 18.08 -5.26 7.85
CA ASN A 386 18.62 -3.91 8.02
C ASN A 386 17.69 -2.80 7.48
N GLY A 387 16.37 -2.94 7.71
CA GLY A 387 15.36 -1.99 7.23
C GLY A 387 15.10 -2.05 5.73
N GLU A 388 15.41 -3.15 5.07
CA GLU A 388 15.15 -3.40 3.66
C GLU A 388 14.36 -4.69 3.48
N TYR A 389 13.28 -4.62 2.71
CA TYR A 389 12.53 -5.79 2.23
C TYR A 389 13.31 -6.45 1.11
N VAL A 390 13.59 -7.74 1.22
CA VAL A 390 14.26 -8.53 0.19
C VAL A 390 13.23 -9.03 -0.80
N LEU A 391 13.28 -8.57 -2.05
CA LEU A 391 12.33 -8.96 -3.08
C LEU A 391 12.48 -10.45 -3.43
N ALA A 392 11.37 -11.18 -3.37
CA ALA A 392 11.34 -12.58 -3.79
C ALA A 392 11.31 -12.65 -5.32
N MET A 393 12.41 -13.11 -5.93
CA MET A 393 12.56 -13.26 -7.39
C MET A 393 11.99 -14.59 -7.91
N LYS A 394 10.83 -15.00 -7.38
CA LYS A 394 10.08 -16.17 -7.84
C LYS A 394 8.98 -15.74 -8.83
N PRO A 395 8.44 -16.68 -9.66
CA PRO A 395 7.30 -16.38 -10.54
C PRO A 395 6.10 -15.79 -9.79
N GLY A 396 5.38 -14.87 -10.43
CA GLY A 396 4.26 -14.15 -9.82
C GLY A 396 4.72 -13.13 -8.79
N TRP A 397 3.99 -13.04 -7.67
CA TRP A 397 4.35 -12.17 -6.54
C TRP A 397 5.46 -12.76 -5.66
N GLY A 398 5.83 -14.04 -5.87
CA GLY A 398 6.81 -14.73 -5.04
C GLY A 398 6.32 -15.14 -3.65
N VAL A 399 5.05 -14.95 -3.36
CA VAL A 399 4.34 -15.31 -2.13
C VAL A 399 3.04 -16.00 -2.50
N GLU A 400 2.75 -17.15 -1.90
CA GLU A 400 1.50 -17.89 -2.12
C GLU A 400 0.59 -17.79 -0.90
N VAL A 401 -0.72 -17.75 -1.14
CA VAL A 401 -1.72 -17.79 -0.07
C VAL A 401 -1.91 -19.23 0.40
N ASN A 402 -1.78 -19.46 1.71
CA ASN A 402 -2.15 -20.73 2.33
C ASN A 402 -3.66 -20.82 2.46
N GLU A 403 -4.31 -21.24 1.38
CA GLU A 403 -5.77 -21.31 1.29
C GLU A 403 -6.39 -22.16 2.41
N LYS A 404 -5.72 -23.22 2.84
CA LYS A 404 -6.20 -24.07 3.93
C LYS A 404 -6.29 -23.29 5.25
N ALA A 405 -5.30 -22.51 5.57
CA ALA A 405 -5.28 -21.67 6.78
C ALA A 405 -6.33 -20.55 6.70
N VAL A 406 -6.46 -19.91 5.52
CA VAL A 406 -7.49 -18.88 5.27
C VAL A 406 -8.89 -19.43 5.52
N ARG A 407 -9.21 -20.60 4.95
CA ARG A 407 -10.51 -21.25 5.12
C ARG A 407 -10.75 -21.78 6.54
N ALA A 408 -9.71 -22.05 7.29
CA ALA A 408 -9.81 -22.51 8.70
C ALA A 408 -10.16 -21.39 9.70
N ARG A 409 -10.05 -20.12 9.27
CA ARG A 409 -10.37 -18.93 10.09
C ARG A 409 -11.41 -18.05 9.42
N PRO A 410 -12.64 -18.52 9.20
CA PRO A 410 -13.69 -17.71 8.58
C PRO A 410 -14.04 -16.50 9.46
N PRO A 411 -14.61 -15.44 8.89
CA PRO A 411 -15.15 -14.32 9.64
C PRO A 411 -16.10 -14.80 10.73
N GLN A 412 -15.91 -14.29 11.94
CA GLN A 412 -16.90 -14.44 12.99
C GLN A 412 -17.99 -13.39 12.76
N GLY A 413 -19.25 -13.82 12.65
CA GLY A 413 -20.42 -13.00 12.30
C GLY A 413 -20.73 -11.87 13.30
#